data_a62630ea4ef0e6c65c60d1e20fa7bc2d
#
_entry.id   a62630ea4ef0e6c65c60d1e20fa7bc2d
#
_cell.length_a   1.000
_cell.length_b   1.000
_cell.length_c   1.000
_cell.angle_alpha   90.00
_cell.angle_beta   90.00
_cell.angle_gamma   90.00
#
_symmetry.space_group_name_H-M   'P 1'
#
loop_
_entity.id
_entity.type
_entity.pdbx_description
1 polymer ?
#
loop_
_entity_poly.entity_id
_entity_poly.type
_entity_poly.pdbx_seq_one_letter_code
_entity_poly.pdbx_strand_id
1 'polypeptide(L)' 'MKLDYSKITDVEIEGINYKDAWRFSDAYVVQAKYEYEDGKYRNLTEDELDNLDSEWVHEQVLDWIH' A
#
# COMPACT_ATOMS: atom_id res chain seq x y z
N MET A 1 -1.29 17.07 -0.39
CA MET A 1 -2.11 16.68 0.76
C MET A 1 -1.48 15.45 1.42
N LYS A 2 -1.35 15.49 2.72
CA LYS A 2 -0.69 14.41 3.45
C LYS A 2 -1.73 13.34 3.83
N LEU A 3 -1.46 12.11 3.44
CA LEU A 3 -2.33 10.98 3.78
C LEU A 3 -2.08 10.55 5.23
N ASP A 4 -3.16 10.16 5.88
CA ASP A 4 -3.08 9.52 7.19
C ASP A 4 -3.02 8.01 6.96
N TYR A 5 -1.84 7.42 7.08
CA TYR A 5 -1.63 6.01 6.79
C TYR A 5 -2.42 5.09 7.72
N SER A 6 -2.78 5.55 8.90
CA SER A 6 -3.59 4.74 9.82
C SER A 6 -5.01 4.50 9.29
N LYS A 7 -5.44 5.29 8.32
CA LYS A 7 -6.76 5.18 7.70
C LYS A 7 -6.76 4.42 6.38
N ILE A 8 -5.60 3.91 5.96
CA ILE A 8 -5.50 3.12 4.75
C ILE A 8 -5.75 1.65 5.09
N THR A 9 -6.68 1.02 4.36
CA THR A 9 -7.07 -0.37 4.56
C THR A 9 -7.19 -1.09 3.21
N ASP A 10 -7.39 -2.39 3.25
CA ASP A 10 -7.59 -3.23 2.06
C ASP A 10 -6.51 -3.02 1.00
N VAL A 11 -5.26 -3.00 1.46
CA VAL A 11 -4.11 -2.80 0.58
C VAL A 11 -3.92 -4.02 -0.31
N GLU A 12 -3.86 -3.80 -1.62
CA GLU A 12 -3.56 -4.85 -2.60
C GLU A 12 -2.17 -4.62 -3.17
N ILE A 13 -1.37 -5.67 -3.19
CA ILE A 13 0.02 -5.60 -3.63
C ILE A 13 0.24 -6.58 -4.76
N GLU A 14 0.97 -6.14 -5.78
CA GLU A 14 1.38 -6.97 -6.91
C GLU A 14 2.89 -6.85 -7.12
N GLY A 15 3.40 -7.69 -8.01
CA GLY A 15 4.83 -7.67 -8.34
C GLY A 15 5.70 -8.37 -7.34
N ILE A 16 5.13 -9.17 -6.44
CA ILE A 16 5.93 -9.91 -5.46
C ILE A 16 6.65 -11.05 -6.18
N ASN A 17 7.97 -11.03 -6.09
CA ASN A 17 8.81 -12.09 -6.66
C ASN A 17 9.49 -12.84 -5.52
N TYR A 18 8.99 -14.02 -5.21
CA TYR A 18 9.53 -14.84 -4.12
C TYR A 18 10.96 -15.33 -4.37
N LYS A 19 11.40 -15.29 -5.62
CA LYS A 19 12.79 -15.64 -5.97
C LYS A 19 13.79 -14.55 -5.60
N ASP A 20 13.30 -13.33 -5.41
CA ASP A 20 14.13 -12.19 -5.05
C ASP A 20 14.40 -12.12 -3.54
N ALA A 21 14.16 -13.21 -2.85
CA ALA A 21 14.42 -13.39 -1.43
C ALA A 21 13.75 -12.28 -0.59
N TRP A 22 14.54 -11.46 0.07
CA TRP A 22 14.05 -10.50 1.04
C TRP A 22 13.78 -9.12 0.45
N ARG A 23 14.07 -8.91 -0.82
CA ARG A 23 14.08 -7.57 -1.39
C ARG A 23 12.72 -7.08 -1.82
N PHE A 24 11.98 -7.92 -2.53
CA PHE A 24 10.65 -7.56 -3.05
C PHE A 24 10.61 -6.18 -3.70
N SER A 25 11.72 -5.81 -4.37
CA SER A 25 11.92 -4.47 -4.89
C SER A 25 10.91 -4.10 -5.98
N ASP A 26 10.37 -5.10 -6.65
CA ASP A 26 9.37 -4.90 -7.70
C ASP A 26 7.93 -4.88 -7.18
N ALA A 27 7.74 -5.16 -5.89
CA ALA A 27 6.41 -5.16 -5.30
C ALA A 27 5.90 -3.72 -5.14
N TYR A 28 4.64 -3.54 -5.43
CA TYR A 28 4.02 -2.21 -5.34
C TYR A 28 2.55 -2.34 -4.98
N VAL A 29 2.03 -1.27 -4.40
CA VAL A 29 0.60 -1.18 -4.06
C VAL A 29 -0.16 -0.77 -5.32
N VAL A 30 -1.09 -1.64 -5.74
CA VAL A 30 -1.93 -1.34 -6.92
C VAL A 30 -3.23 -0.69 -6.54
N GLN A 31 -3.68 -0.92 -5.32
CA GLN A 31 -4.96 -0.41 -4.86
C GLN A 31 -4.98 -0.40 -3.34
N ALA A 32 -5.68 0.56 -2.77
CA ALA A 32 -5.94 0.62 -1.34
C ALA A 32 -7.18 1.46 -1.10
N LYS A 33 -7.81 1.28 0.04
CA LYS A 33 -8.95 2.09 0.44
C LYS A 33 -8.56 3.05 1.54
N TYR A 34 -9.14 4.23 1.49
CA TYR A 34 -8.89 5.29 2.47
C TYR A 34 -10.19 5.67 3.16
N GLU A 35 -10.18 5.64 4.48
CA GLU A 35 -11.33 6.05 5.29
C GLU A 35 -11.30 7.57 5.41
N TYR A 36 -12.09 8.26 4.58
CA TYR A 36 -12.14 9.73 4.57
C TYR A 36 -13.14 10.29 5.59
N GLU A 37 -14.08 9.47 6.00
CA GLU A 37 -15.01 9.75 7.08
C GLU A 37 -15.27 8.48 7.86
N ASP A 38 -15.74 8.59 9.07
CA ASP A 38 -16.01 7.45 9.92
C ASP A 38 -16.99 6.48 9.23
N GLY A 39 -16.50 5.28 8.91
CA GLY A 39 -17.27 4.26 8.23
C GLY A 39 -17.40 4.43 6.72
N LYS A 40 -16.77 5.46 6.12
CA LYS A 40 -16.83 5.71 4.68
C LYS A 40 -15.46 5.61 4.06
N TYR A 41 -15.37 4.86 2.98
CA TYR A 41 -14.11 4.53 2.31
C TYR A 41 -14.14 4.95 0.86
N ARG A 42 -12.97 5.27 0.32
CA ARG A 42 -12.77 5.49 -1.10
C ARG A 42 -11.46 4.86 -1.54
N ASN A 43 -11.35 4.59 -2.82
CA ASN A 43 -10.09 4.10 -3.37
C ASN A 43 -9.07 5.24 -3.44
N LEU A 44 -7.80 4.92 -3.25
CA LEU A 44 -6.73 5.87 -3.48
C LEU A 44 -6.63 6.17 -4.97
N THR A 45 -6.30 7.42 -5.30
CA THR A 45 -6.04 7.82 -6.68
C THR A 45 -4.63 7.38 -7.10
N GLU A 46 -4.36 7.41 -8.41
CA GLU A 46 -3.02 7.09 -8.90
C GLU A 46 -1.96 8.01 -8.30
N ASP A 47 -2.26 9.30 -8.19
CA ASP A 47 -1.35 10.27 -7.58
C ASP A 47 -1.05 9.90 -6.12
N GLU A 48 -2.06 9.51 -5.38
CA GLU A 48 -1.90 9.10 -3.99
C GLU A 48 -1.06 7.84 -3.88
N LEU A 49 -1.30 6.86 -4.77
CA LEU A 49 -0.51 5.63 -4.80
C LEU A 49 0.96 5.90 -5.13
N ASP A 50 1.21 6.82 -6.06
CA ASP A 50 2.58 7.20 -6.46
C ASP A 50 3.33 7.92 -5.34
N ASN A 51 2.60 8.60 -4.46
CA ASN A 51 3.19 9.39 -3.39
C ASN A 51 3.26 8.65 -2.05
N LEU A 52 2.96 7.37 -2.02
CA LEU A 52 3.06 6.58 -0.81
C LEU A 52 4.51 6.50 -0.33
N ASP A 53 4.68 6.57 0.99
CA ASP A 53 5.99 6.44 1.62
C ASP A 53 6.56 5.04 1.34
N SER A 54 7.77 4.98 0.82
CA SER A 54 8.42 3.72 0.45
C SER A 54 8.63 2.80 1.65
N GLU A 55 8.92 3.34 2.82
CA GLU A 55 9.07 2.54 4.03
C GLU A 55 7.74 1.91 4.43
N TRP A 56 6.66 2.69 4.35
CA TRP A 56 5.33 2.18 4.64
C TRP A 56 4.94 1.07 3.66
N VAL A 57 5.21 1.29 2.37
CA VAL A 57 4.92 0.28 1.33
C VAL A 57 5.70 -1.00 1.62
N HIS A 58 6.97 -0.88 1.98
CA HIS A 58 7.81 -2.04 2.30
C HIS A 58 7.22 -2.82 3.48
N GLU A 59 6.77 -2.14 4.53
CA GLU A 59 6.12 -2.78 5.67
C GLU A 59 4.85 -3.53 5.25
N GLN A 60 4.05 -2.93 4.35
CA GLN A 60 2.84 -3.58 3.86
C GLN A 60 3.16 -4.83 3.05
N VAL A 61 4.22 -4.80 2.26
CA VAL A 61 4.67 -5.98 1.51
C VAL A 61 5.06 -7.09 2.47
N LEU A 62 5.81 -6.79 3.52
CA LEU A 62 6.20 -7.78 4.50
C LEU A 62 4.98 -8.37 5.22
N ASP A 63 4.02 -7.56 5.59
CA ASP A 63 2.78 -8.03 6.20
C ASP A 63 1.95 -8.89 5.24
N TRP A 64 1.96 -8.54 3.97
CA TRP A 64 1.19 -9.25 2.95
C TRP A 64 1.64 -10.70 2.78
N ILE A 65 2.95 -10.95 2.90
CA ILE A 65 3.52 -12.28 2.69
C ILE A 65 3.59 -13.12 3.97
N HIS A 66 3.27 -12.53 5.09
CA HIS A 66 3.16 -13.25 6.37
C HIS A 66 1.69 -13.67 6.57
#